data_9ec40493b6f4e4b019003f4dfb6092ff
#
_entry.id   9ec40493b6f4e4b019003f4dfb6092ff
#
_cell.length_a   1.000
_cell.length_b   1.000
_cell.length_c   1.000
_cell.angle_alpha   90.00
_cell.angle_beta   90.00
_cell.angle_gamma   90.00
#
_symmetry.space_group_name_H-M   'P 1'
#
loop_
_entity.id
_entity.type
_entity.pdbx_description
1 polymer ?
#
loop_
_entity_poly.entity_id
_entity_poly.type
_entity_poly.pdbx_seq_one_letter_code
_entity_poly.pdbx_strand_id
1 'polypeptide(L)'
;MSDQIYGKIVQGVGGLYSVRITDSNLADTSIIGSTVSCRARGSFRHNNLTPLAGDNVIISTTRSDKSENEEYVIDEICERKNALIRPPLANLDYLFITLAAASPKPVLSTVDKLISIAEFNEIEPIIVITKCELDSEYASELKRIYENSGFRVFCLSAVENIAIEPIDEFIKATLPGKLAAFAGASGIGKSTLLNRLFPALSLSTSEISRKIQRGKHTTRKVEIFPIVFENDPQNCGYIADTPGFSMLDFERFDFFEKEDLVYTMREFRPYINQCKYTKCSHTKEDGCAIIAALKDGKIEKTRHQSFCELYDVLKVKTKW
;
A
#
# COMPACT_ATOMS: atom_id res chain seq x y z
N MET A 1 31.78 -16.48 11.43
CA MET A 1 30.48 -15.83 11.28
C MET A 1 29.78 -16.63 10.20
N SER A 2 28.55 -17.06 10.41
CA SER A 2 27.80 -17.79 9.37
C SER A 2 27.54 -16.87 8.20
N ASP A 3 27.74 -17.36 6.98
CA ASP A 3 27.43 -16.65 5.76
C ASP A 3 25.92 -16.36 5.73
N GLN A 4 25.55 -15.09 5.85
CA GLN A 4 24.16 -14.65 5.84
C GLN A 4 23.89 -13.83 4.58
N ILE A 5 22.83 -14.19 3.88
CA ILE A 5 22.34 -13.49 2.70
C ILE A 5 20.98 -12.89 3.06
N TYR A 6 20.86 -11.59 2.88
CA TYR A 6 19.61 -10.86 3.14
C TYR A 6 18.86 -10.65 1.84
N GLY A 7 17.54 -10.75 1.89
CA GLY A 7 16.72 -10.55 0.70
C GLY A 7 15.32 -10.09 1.02
N LYS A 8 14.60 -9.68 -0.01
CA LYS A 8 13.19 -9.33 0.04
C LYS A 8 12.38 -10.30 -0.83
N ILE A 9 11.32 -10.87 -0.27
CA ILE A 9 10.39 -11.71 -1.04
C ILE A 9 9.65 -10.81 -2.04
N VAL A 10 9.87 -11.04 -3.33
CA VAL A 10 9.18 -10.30 -4.40
C VAL A 10 7.96 -11.04 -4.95
N GLN A 11 7.89 -12.34 -4.77
CA GLN A 11 6.74 -13.16 -5.17
C GLN A 11 6.72 -14.48 -4.39
N GLY A 12 5.51 -15.01 -4.14
CA GLY A 12 5.32 -16.34 -3.54
C GLY A 12 4.23 -17.14 -4.27
N VAL A 13 4.54 -18.40 -4.64
CA VAL A 13 3.62 -19.27 -5.36
C VAL A 13 3.82 -20.72 -4.94
N GLY A 14 2.79 -21.35 -4.37
CA GLY A 14 2.81 -22.80 -4.10
C GLY A 14 3.95 -23.25 -3.16
N GLY A 15 4.40 -22.39 -2.25
CA GLY A 15 5.52 -22.67 -1.34
C GLY A 15 6.91 -22.41 -1.93
N LEU A 16 6.97 -21.90 -3.14
CA LEU A 16 8.19 -21.40 -3.78
C LEU A 16 8.16 -19.86 -3.74
N TYR A 17 9.30 -19.26 -3.37
CA TYR A 17 9.43 -17.83 -3.18
C TYR A 17 10.54 -17.28 -4.05
N SER A 18 10.26 -16.22 -4.79
CA SER A 18 11.29 -15.43 -5.47
C SER A 18 11.82 -14.39 -4.49
N VAL A 19 13.10 -14.44 -4.18
CA VAL A 19 13.76 -13.54 -3.23
C VAL A 19 14.80 -12.73 -3.98
N ARG A 20 14.68 -11.40 -3.95
CA ARG A 20 15.69 -10.48 -4.44
C ARG A 20 16.72 -10.27 -3.34
N ILE A 21 17.98 -10.53 -3.64
CA ILE A 21 19.09 -10.34 -2.70
C ILE A 21 19.34 -8.84 -2.54
N THR A 22 19.30 -8.37 -1.29
CA THR A 22 19.45 -6.95 -0.93
C THR A 22 20.80 -6.65 -0.30
N ASP A 23 21.38 -7.64 0.40
CA ASP A 23 22.67 -7.52 1.06
C ASP A 23 23.28 -8.92 1.30
N SER A 24 24.59 -8.99 1.50
CA SER A 24 25.28 -10.24 1.76
C SER A 24 26.57 -10.01 2.53
N ASN A 25 26.85 -10.87 3.53
CA ASN A 25 28.13 -10.92 4.23
C ASN A 25 29.16 -11.78 3.49
N LEU A 26 28.85 -12.28 2.30
CA LEU A 26 29.76 -13.05 1.47
C LEU A 26 30.87 -12.16 0.87
N ALA A 27 32.02 -12.73 0.60
CA ALA A 27 33.13 -12.04 -0.07
C ALA A 27 32.72 -11.60 -1.50
N ASP A 28 31.83 -12.35 -2.14
CA ASP A 28 31.30 -12.04 -3.47
C ASP A 28 29.96 -11.28 -3.33
N THR A 29 29.99 -9.98 -3.60
CA THR A 29 28.83 -9.11 -3.60
C THR A 29 28.12 -9.06 -4.95
N SER A 30 28.60 -9.77 -5.97
CA SER A 30 28.01 -9.77 -7.32
C SER A 30 26.58 -10.32 -7.37
N ILE A 31 26.18 -11.08 -6.32
CA ILE A 31 24.83 -11.62 -6.18
C ILE A 31 23.80 -10.56 -5.75
N ILE A 32 24.22 -9.39 -5.22
CA ILE A 32 23.32 -8.32 -4.78
C ILE A 32 22.52 -7.81 -5.99
N GLY A 33 21.22 -7.71 -5.82
CA GLY A 33 20.30 -7.32 -6.88
C GLY A 33 19.82 -8.47 -7.76
N SER A 34 20.40 -9.68 -7.64
CA SER A 34 19.88 -10.88 -8.31
C SER A 34 18.60 -11.38 -7.61
N THR A 35 17.83 -12.20 -8.33
CA THR A 35 16.63 -12.85 -7.78
C THR A 35 16.82 -14.36 -7.82
N VAL A 36 16.68 -14.99 -6.65
CA VAL A 36 16.84 -16.44 -6.48
C VAL A 36 15.52 -17.09 -6.07
N SER A 37 15.37 -18.37 -6.40
CA SER A 37 14.22 -19.17 -6.00
C SER A 37 14.50 -19.85 -4.68
N CYS A 38 13.64 -19.64 -3.68
CA CYS A 38 13.81 -20.18 -2.33
C CYS A 38 12.62 -21.03 -1.93
N ARG A 39 12.88 -22.02 -1.07
CA ARG A 39 11.85 -22.73 -0.30
C ARG A 39 11.86 -22.25 1.14
N ALA A 40 10.71 -22.18 1.78
CA ALA A 40 10.61 -21.88 3.20
C ALA A 40 10.89 -23.15 4.02
N ARG A 41 11.61 -23.02 5.15
CA ARG A 41 11.80 -24.12 6.10
C ARG A 41 10.44 -24.62 6.64
N GLY A 42 10.33 -25.91 6.90
CA GLY A 42 9.14 -26.54 7.45
C GLY A 42 8.71 -25.96 8.82
N SER A 43 9.64 -25.42 9.59
CA SER A 43 9.41 -24.77 10.89
C SER A 43 8.42 -23.60 10.83
N PHE A 44 8.33 -22.88 9.72
CA PHE A 44 7.37 -21.77 9.58
C PHE A 44 5.90 -22.26 9.65
N ARG A 45 5.62 -23.45 9.13
CA ARG A 45 4.27 -24.06 9.23
C ARG A 45 3.89 -24.39 10.67
N HIS A 46 4.85 -24.81 11.49
CA HIS A 46 4.62 -25.11 12.91
C HIS A 46 4.34 -23.85 13.72
N ASN A 47 4.91 -22.72 13.32
CA ASN A 47 4.75 -21.43 14.01
C ASN A 47 3.60 -20.58 13.44
N ASN A 48 2.75 -21.14 12.55
CA ASN A 48 1.69 -20.42 11.83
C ASN A 48 2.17 -19.14 11.12
N LEU A 49 3.45 -19.09 10.77
CA LEU A 49 4.05 -17.95 10.08
C LEU A 49 4.12 -18.26 8.58
N THR A 50 3.34 -17.54 7.79
CA THR A 50 3.37 -17.65 6.33
C THR A 50 4.23 -16.54 5.74
N PRO A 51 5.26 -16.86 4.92
CA PRO A 51 6.01 -15.83 4.21
C PRO A 51 5.10 -15.07 3.23
N LEU A 52 5.24 -13.75 3.20
CA LEU A 52 4.46 -12.83 2.37
C LEU A 52 5.37 -12.12 1.36
N ALA A 53 4.82 -11.69 0.25
CA ALA A 53 5.50 -10.70 -0.59
C ALA A 53 5.79 -9.44 0.24
N GLY A 54 6.99 -8.88 0.11
CA GLY A 54 7.46 -7.75 0.92
C GLY A 54 8.21 -8.13 2.20
N ASP A 55 8.19 -9.39 2.64
CA ASP A 55 9.01 -9.80 3.78
C ASP A 55 10.50 -9.62 3.51
N ASN A 56 11.21 -9.09 4.49
CA ASN A 56 12.66 -9.16 4.57
C ASN A 56 13.03 -10.51 5.18
N VAL A 57 13.98 -11.20 4.57
CA VAL A 57 14.34 -12.57 4.95
C VAL A 57 15.85 -12.76 5.01
N ILE A 58 16.27 -13.73 5.83
CA ILE A 58 17.60 -14.29 5.80
C ILE A 58 17.50 -15.63 5.06
N ILE A 59 18.38 -15.83 4.08
CA ILE A 59 18.45 -17.04 3.29
C ILE A 59 19.84 -17.67 3.40
N SER A 60 19.91 -18.98 3.24
CA SER A 60 21.15 -19.73 3.11
C SER A 60 21.13 -20.62 1.88
N THR A 61 22.32 -21.08 1.48
CA THR A 61 22.46 -22.11 0.44
C THR A 61 22.55 -23.48 1.10
N THR A 62 21.83 -24.44 0.54
CA THR A 62 21.96 -25.85 0.92
C THR A 62 22.39 -26.65 -0.30
N ARG A 63 23.38 -27.53 -0.14
CA ARG A 63 23.71 -28.50 -1.18
C ARG A 63 22.85 -29.74 -0.97
N SER A 64 22.10 -30.10 -1.97
CA SER A 64 21.36 -31.36 -1.98
C SER A 64 22.26 -32.44 -2.49
N ASP A 65 22.31 -33.57 -1.80
CA ASP A 65 23.07 -34.79 -2.25
C ASP A 65 22.60 -35.32 -3.61
N LYS A 66 21.50 -34.77 -4.16
CA LYS A 66 20.85 -35.20 -5.41
C LYS A 66 20.97 -34.23 -6.58
N SER A 67 21.51 -33.04 -6.37
CA SER A 67 21.67 -32.04 -7.45
C SER A 67 22.99 -31.30 -7.26
N GLU A 68 23.72 -31.09 -8.36
CA GLU A 68 24.93 -30.23 -8.37
C GLU A 68 24.59 -28.74 -8.19
N ASN A 69 23.31 -28.40 -8.18
CA ASN A 69 22.85 -27.02 -8.04
C ASN A 69 22.61 -26.67 -6.58
N GLU A 70 23.08 -25.52 -6.16
CA GLU A 70 22.78 -24.94 -4.85
C GLU A 70 21.27 -24.56 -4.77
N GLU A 71 20.60 -25.02 -3.70
CA GLU A 71 19.22 -24.64 -3.40
C GLU A 71 19.22 -23.58 -2.32
N TYR A 72 18.46 -22.50 -2.53
CA TYR A 72 18.26 -21.45 -1.53
C TYR A 72 17.08 -21.77 -0.62
N VAL A 73 17.26 -21.52 0.68
CA VAL A 73 16.25 -21.75 1.70
C VAL A 73 16.06 -20.49 2.53
N ILE A 74 14.80 -20.12 2.79
CA ILE A 74 14.46 -19.07 3.74
C ILE A 74 14.61 -19.65 5.14
N ASP A 75 15.56 -19.11 5.89
CA ASP A 75 15.87 -19.51 7.27
C ASP A 75 15.05 -18.73 8.27
N GLU A 76 14.89 -17.42 8.02
CA GLU A 76 14.24 -16.50 8.94
C GLU A 76 13.44 -15.45 8.17
N ILE A 77 12.30 -15.06 8.71
CA ILE A 77 11.53 -13.88 8.31
C ILE A 77 11.81 -12.81 9.37
N CYS A 78 12.40 -11.69 8.94
CA CYS A 78 12.66 -10.57 9.82
C CYS A 78 11.34 -9.95 10.35
N GLU A 79 11.44 -9.24 11.47
CA GLU A 79 10.29 -8.54 12.05
C GLU A 79 9.59 -7.66 11.01
N ARG A 80 8.28 -7.79 10.93
CA ARG A 80 7.44 -7.02 10.02
C ARG A 80 7.09 -5.68 10.65
N LYS A 81 7.26 -4.60 9.88
CA LYS A 81 6.72 -3.28 10.22
C LYS A 81 5.18 -3.30 10.21
N ASN A 82 4.62 -3.92 9.19
CA ASN A 82 3.17 -4.14 9.02
C ASN A 82 2.93 -5.37 8.15
N ALA A 83 1.68 -5.88 8.18
CA ALA A 83 1.23 -6.94 7.30
C ALA A 83 -0.24 -6.77 6.97
N LEU A 84 -0.55 -6.67 5.68
CA LEU A 84 -1.92 -6.61 5.18
C LEU A 84 -2.46 -8.01 4.91
N ILE A 85 -3.73 -8.23 5.22
CA ILE A 85 -4.42 -9.50 4.96
C ILE A 85 -4.82 -9.61 3.48
N ARG A 86 -5.22 -8.49 2.89
CA ARG A 86 -5.64 -8.40 1.49
C ARG A 86 -5.28 -7.04 0.88
N PRO A 87 -4.45 -7.07 -0.14
CA PRO A 87 -3.66 -8.21 -0.60
C PRO A 87 -2.66 -8.67 0.47
N PRO A 88 -2.24 -9.94 0.49
CA PRO A 88 -1.25 -10.44 1.45
C PRO A 88 0.13 -9.83 1.13
N LEU A 89 0.47 -8.76 1.84
CA LEU A 89 1.65 -7.94 1.59
C LEU A 89 2.23 -7.48 2.93
N ALA A 90 3.55 -7.57 3.09
CA ALA A 90 4.26 -7.13 4.28
C ALA A 90 5.17 -5.93 3.99
N ASN A 91 5.47 -5.17 5.04
CA ASN A 91 6.44 -4.08 5.03
C ASN A 91 6.15 -2.99 3.98
N LEU A 92 4.87 -2.64 3.78
CA LEU A 92 4.46 -1.55 2.91
C LEU A 92 4.76 -0.20 3.59
N ASP A 93 5.50 0.68 2.91
CA ASP A 93 5.85 2.00 3.42
C ASP A 93 4.90 3.09 2.92
N TYR A 94 4.52 3.05 1.64
CA TYR A 94 3.68 4.05 1.00
C TYR A 94 2.49 3.43 0.30
N LEU A 95 1.32 4.01 0.48
CA LEU A 95 0.13 3.71 -0.31
C LEU A 95 -0.27 4.93 -1.14
N PHE A 96 0.02 4.91 -2.45
CA PHE A 96 -0.44 5.94 -3.38
C PHE A 96 -1.91 5.71 -3.71
N ILE A 97 -2.79 6.50 -3.09
CA ILE A 97 -4.24 6.41 -3.27
C ILE A 97 -4.63 7.33 -4.42
N THR A 98 -4.93 6.70 -5.55
CA THR A 98 -5.23 7.39 -6.80
C THR A 98 -6.74 7.59 -6.94
N LEU A 99 -7.15 8.81 -7.29
CA LEU A 99 -8.52 9.18 -7.61
C LEU A 99 -8.53 10.12 -8.83
N ALA A 100 -9.62 10.14 -9.59
CA ALA A 100 -9.73 10.99 -10.78
C ALA A 100 -10.59 12.22 -10.47
N ALA A 101 -10.19 13.39 -10.97
CA ALA A 101 -11.03 14.60 -10.90
C ALA A 101 -12.32 14.44 -11.72
N ALA A 102 -12.25 13.64 -12.80
CA ALA A 102 -13.41 13.37 -13.66
C ALA A 102 -13.36 11.93 -14.23
N SER A 103 -14.54 11.39 -14.58
CA SER A 103 -14.74 10.16 -15.35
C SER A 103 -13.87 8.95 -14.96
N PRO A 104 -14.18 8.26 -13.88
CA PRO A 104 -15.32 8.44 -12.98
C PRO A 104 -15.02 9.42 -11.84
N LYS A 105 -16.03 10.14 -11.33
CA LYS A 105 -15.88 10.92 -10.10
C LYS A 105 -15.67 9.97 -8.91
N PRO A 106 -14.80 10.32 -7.95
CA PRO A 106 -14.49 9.45 -6.82
C PRO A 106 -15.64 9.38 -5.83
N VAL A 107 -15.84 8.22 -5.23
CA VAL A 107 -16.62 8.06 -4.00
C VAL A 107 -15.66 8.32 -2.84
N LEU A 108 -15.77 9.49 -2.20
CA LEU A 108 -14.80 9.94 -1.20
C LEU A 108 -14.72 9.01 0.00
N SER A 109 -15.83 8.43 0.47
CA SER A 109 -15.77 7.44 1.56
C SER A 109 -14.97 6.19 1.21
N THR A 110 -14.87 5.82 -0.08
CA THR A 110 -13.97 4.73 -0.52
C THR A 110 -12.50 5.14 -0.46
N VAL A 111 -12.19 6.39 -0.82
CA VAL A 111 -10.83 6.95 -0.71
C VAL A 111 -10.43 7.03 0.77
N ASP A 112 -11.30 7.57 1.60
CA ASP A 112 -11.08 7.74 3.03
C ASP A 112 -10.96 6.40 3.77
N LYS A 113 -11.66 5.36 3.30
CA LYS A 113 -11.48 4.00 3.76
C LYS A 113 -10.07 3.48 3.52
N LEU A 114 -9.50 3.70 2.32
CA LEU A 114 -8.13 3.31 2.02
C LEU A 114 -7.13 4.07 2.89
N ILE A 115 -7.38 5.37 3.12
CA ILE A 115 -6.58 6.19 4.04
C ILE A 115 -6.62 5.59 5.45
N SER A 116 -7.81 5.27 5.98
CA SER A 116 -7.96 4.70 7.32
C SER A 116 -7.22 3.37 7.48
N ILE A 117 -7.26 2.50 6.46
CA ILE A 117 -6.49 1.24 6.47
C ILE A 117 -4.99 1.51 6.48
N ALA A 118 -4.52 2.46 5.68
CA ALA A 118 -3.10 2.83 5.63
C ALA A 118 -2.64 3.39 6.99
N GLU A 119 -3.36 4.36 7.54
CA GLU A 119 -3.08 4.97 8.84
C GLU A 119 -3.04 3.95 9.99
N PHE A 120 -4.00 3.03 10.03
CA PHE A 120 -4.05 2.00 11.06
C PHE A 120 -2.86 1.05 11.01
N ASN A 121 -2.36 0.76 9.80
CA ASN A 121 -1.20 -0.11 9.59
C ASN A 121 0.13 0.64 9.52
N GLU A 122 0.18 1.92 9.91
CA GLU A 122 1.40 2.76 9.87
C GLU A 122 2.02 2.85 8.47
N ILE A 123 1.17 2.84 7.43
CA ILE A 123 1.55 3.02 6.03
C ILE A 123 1.26 4.48 5.67
N GLU A 124 2.24 5.20 5.10
CA GLU A 124 2.05 6.60 4.70
C GLU A 124 1.15 6.70 3.46
N PRO A 125 -0.07 7.28 3.56
CA PRO A 125 -0.95 7.50 2.42
C PRO A 125 -0.52 8.75 1.65
N ILE A 126 -0.38 8.59 0.33
CA ILE A 126 -0.08 9.67 -0.60
C ILE A 126 -1.27 9.81 -1.56
N ILE A 127 -1.87 10.96 -1.62
CA ILE A 127 -3.04 11.20 -2.47
C ILE A 127 -2.58 11.63 -3.86
N VAL A 128 -3.11 10.95 -4.89
CA VAL A 128 -2.79 11.25 -6.28
C VAL A 128 -4.07 11.53 -7.05
N ILE A 129 -4.29 12.79 -7.39
CA ILE A 129 -5.44 13.25 -8.16
C ILE A 129 -5.02 13.26 -9.64
N THR A 130 -5.67 12.43 -10.43
CA THR A 130 -5.42 12.31 -11.87
C THR A 130 -6.51 12.99 -12.70
N LYS A 131 -6.27 13.15 -14.00
CA LYS A 131 -7.19 13.77 -14.96
C LYS A 131 -7.59 15.19 -14.55
N CYS A 132 -6.65 15.94 -13.96
CA CYS A 132 -6.89 17.30 -13.49
C CYS A 132 -7.24 18.26 -14.64
N GLU A 133 -6.85 17.93 -15.86
CA GLU A 133 -7.16 18.64 -17.09
C GLU A 133 -8.66 18.60 -17.44
N LEU A 134 -9.38 17.57 -16.99
CA LEU A 134 -10.82 17.41 -17.33
C LEU A 134 -11.75 18.19 -16.40
N ASP A 135 -11.35 18.46 -15.16
CA ASP A 135 -12.12 19.24 -14.17
C ASP A 135 -11.14 19.85 -13.15
N SER A 136 -10.56 20.99 -13.52
CA SER A 136 -9.52 21.66 -12.72
C SER A 136 -10.08 22.28 -11.43
N GLU A 137 -11.35 22.68 -11.42
CA GLU A 137 -12.01 23.23 -10.24
C GLU A 137 -12.21 22.14 -9.19
N TYR A 138 -12.77 21.01 -9.57
CA TYR A 138 -12.95 19.88 -8.67
C TYR A 138 -11.63 19.26 -8.23
N ALA A 139 -10.62 19.21 -9.12
CA ALA A 139 -9.26 18.79 -8.77
C ALA A 139 -8.67 19.68 -7.66
N SER A 140 -8.87 21.01 -7.76
CA SER A 140 -8.41 21.96 -6.75
C SER A 140 -9.16 21.81 -5.42
N GLU A 141 -10.47 21.53 -5.48
CA GLU A 141 -11.27 21.23 -4.28
C GLU A 141 -10.78 19.97 -3.58
N LEU A 142 -10.59 18.88 -4.31
CA LEU A 142 -10.05 17.62 -3.77
C LEU A 142 -8.68 17.83 -3.14
N LYS A 143 -7.79 18.56 -3.82
CA LYS A 143 -6.47 18.89 -3.32
C LYS A 143 -6.57 19.61 -1.97
N ARG A 144 -7.39 20.65 -1.88
CA ARG A 144 -7.61 21.41 -0.64
C ARG A 144 -8.12 20.53 0.49
N ILE A 145 -9.10 19.64 0.22
CA ILE A 145 -9.69 18.74 1.22
C ILE A 145 -8.59 17.87 1.85
N TYR A 146 -7.78 17.22 1.04
CA TYR A 146 -6.79 16.27 1.56
C TYR A 146 -5.54 16.96 2.13
N GLU A 147 -5.12 18.12 1.58
CA GLU A 147 -4.04 18.92 2.18
C GLU A 147 -4.45 19.48 3.55
N ASN A 148 -5.67 20.00 3.69
CA ASN A 148 -6.20 20.45 4.98
C ASN A 148 -6.33 19.31 6.00
N SER A 149 -6.50 18.08 5.52
CA SER A 149 -6.53 16.88 6.37
C SER A 149 -5.13 16.35 6.70
N GLY A 150 -4.06 17.01 6.26
CA GLY A 150 -2.66 16.69 6.61
C GLY A 150 -2.02 15.64 5.71
N PHE A 151 -2.52 15.43 4.48
CA PHE A 151 -1.95 14.48 3.52
C PHE A 151 -1.12 15.19 2.46
N ARG A 152 -0.12 14.50 1.95
CA ARG A 152 0.59 14.93 0.74
C ARG A 152 -0.28 14.63 -0.48
N VAL A 153 -0.45 15.64 -1.33
CA VAL A 153 -1.32 15.55 -2.51
C VAL A 153 -0.55 15.91 -3.77
N PHE A 154 -0.64 15.07 -4.78
CA PHE A 154 -0.21 15.34 -6.14
C PHE A 154 -1.43 15.47 -7.03
N CYS A 155 -1.51 16.54 -7.82
CA CYS A 155 -2.56 16.77 -8.80
C CYS A 155 -1.91 16.86 -10.18
N LEU A 156 -2.27 15.94 -11.10
CA LEU A 156 -1.54 15.75 -12.35
C LEU A 156 -2.42 15.28 -13.51
N SER A 157 -1.90 15.41 -14.72
CA SER A 157 -2.39 14.70 -15.92
C SER A 157 -1.28 13.82 -16.50
N ALA A 158 -1.48 12.51 -16.44
CA ALA A 158 -0.56 11.55 -17.04
C ALA A 158 -0.63 11.51 -18.56
N VAL A 159 -1.77 11.89 -19.14
CA VAL A 159 -1.98 11.94 -20.60
C VAL A 159 -1.32 13.19 -21.20
N GLU A 160 -1.55 14.36 -20.60
CA GLU A 160 -1.00 15.62 -21.06
C GLU A 160 0.40 15.94 -20.50
N ASN A 161 0.95 15.04 -19.69
CA ASN A 161 2.25 15.21 -19.03
C ASN A 161 2.33 16.47 -18.16
N ILE A 162 1.24 16.81 -17.46
CA ILE A 162 1.18 17.97 -16.57
C ILE A 162 1.48 17.54 -15.16
N ALA A 163 2.41 18.24 -14.49
CA ALA A 163 2.80 18.06 -13.09
C ALA A 163 3.24 16.62 -12.72
N ILE A 164 3.93 15.94 -13.64
CA ILE A 164 4.51 14.60 -13.39
C ILE A 164 5.83 14.70 -12.60
N GLU A 165 6.65 15.73 -12.86
CA GLU A 165 7.96 15.90 -12.20
C GLU A 165 7.87 15.90 -10.66
N PRO A 166 6.93 16.60 -9.99
CA PRO A 166 6.91 16.62 -8.53
C PRO A 166 6.68 15.25 -7.88
N ILE A 167 5.85 14.38 -8.46
CA ILE A 167 5.65 13.01 -7.95
C ILE A 167 6.83 12.11 -8.30
N ASP A 168 7.45 12.28 -9.46
CA ASP A 168 8.64 11.54 -9.88
C ASP A 168 9.83 11.86 -8.96
N GLU A 169 10.09 13.14 -8.67
CA GLU A 169 11.10 13.59 -7.72
C GLU A 169 10.84 13.04 -6.31
N PHE A 170 9.59 13.10 -5.84
CA PHE A 170 9.22 12.53 -4.56
C PHE A 170 9.52 11.03 -4.50
N ILE A 171 9.16 10.28 -5.53
CA ILE A 171 9.42 8.84 -5.61
C ILE A 171 10.93 8.57 -5.61
N LYS A 172 11.72 9.26 -6.41
CA LYS A 172 13.18 9.11 -6.45
C LYS A 172 13.83 9.41 -5.11
N ALA A 173 13.33 10.41 -4.39
CA ALA A 173 13.89 10.79 -3.09
C ALA A 173 13.48 9.87 -1.94
N THR A 174 12.30 9.21 -2.02
CA THR A 174 11.73 8.52 -0.86
C THR A 174 11.58 7.01 -1.00
N LEU A 175 11.55 6.48 -2.23
CA LEU A 175 11.33 5.05 -2.49
C LEU A 175 12.57 4.17 -2.31
N PRO A 176 13.84 4.62 -2.44
CA PRO A 176 14.99 3.77 -2.20
C PRO A 176 14.90 3.02 -0.86
N GLY A 177 15.10 1.70 -0.88
CA GLY A 177 14.97 0.81 0.27
C GLY A 177 13.54 0.51 0.73
N LYS A 178 12.52 1.16 0.14
CA LYS A 178 11.12 1.09 0.58
C LYS A 178 10.20 0.42 -0.43
N LEU A 179 9.03 0.02 0.06
CA LEU A 179 7.99 -0.62 -0.73
C LEU A 179 6.77 0.31 -0.81
N ALA A 180 6.29 0.53 -2.03
CA ALA A 180 5.06 1.25 -2.28
C ALA A 180 4.04 0.41 -3.05
N ALA A 181 2.76 0.77 -2.92
CA ALA A 181 1.67 0.22 -3.72
C ALA A 181 0.75 1.34 -4.21
N PHE A 182 0.05 1.07 -5.31
CA PHE A 182 -0.94 1.99 -5.88
C PHE A 182 -2.34 1.43 -5.74
N ALA A 183 -3.21 2.17 -5.05
CA ALA A 183 -4.61 1.84 -4.85
C ALA A 183 -5.52 2.80 -5.62
N GLY A 184 -6.75 2.38 -5.90
CA GLY A 184 -7.76 3.22 -6.51
C GLY A 184 -8.66 2.45 -7.48
N ALA A 185 -9.82 3.03 -7.84
CA ALA A 185 -10.83 2.43 -8.67
C ALA A 185 -10.34 2.11 -10.10
N SER A 186 -11.09 1.31 -10.83
CA SER A 186 -10.80 1.06 -12.25
C SER A 186 -11.09 2.32 -13.08
N GLY A 187 -10.28 2.55 -14.12
CA GLY A 187 -10.50 3.64 -15.08
C GLY A 187 -10.05 5.03 -14.63
N ILE A 188 -9.45 5.17 -13.43
CA ILE A 188 -8.97 6.47 -12.91
C ILE A 188 -7.62 6.91 -13.48
N GLY A 189 -6.99 6.14 -14.38
CA GLY A 189 -5.70 6.50 -14.99
C GLY A 189 -4.47 5.92 -14.27
N LYS A 190 -4.64 5.02 -13.30
CA LYS A 190 -3.55 4.41 -12.52
C LYS A 190 -2.49 3.74 -13.42
N SER A 191 -2.89 2.88 -14.36
CA SER A 191 -1.95 2.20 -15.27
C SER A 191 -1.22 3.18 -16.18
N THR A 192 -1.89 4.23 -16.64
CA THR A 192 -1.27 5.28 -17.43
C THR A 192 -0.20 6.02 -16.63
N LEU A 193 -0.51 6.35 -15.37
CA LEU A 193 0.44 6.98 -14.46
C LEU A 193 1.65 6.08 -14.19
N LEU A 194 1.41 4.81 -13.85
CA LEU A 194 2.49 3.83 -13.57
C LEU A 194 3.41 3.66 -14.79
N ASN A 195 2.87 3.52 -16.00
CA ASN A 195 3.66 3.43 -17.21
C ASN A 195 4.46 4.71 -17.49
N ARG A 196 3.96 5.85 -17.05
CA ARG A 196 4.67 7.13 -17.19
C ARG A 196 5.81 7.27 -16.19
N LEU A 197 5.58 6.88 -14.93
CA LEU A 197 6.58 6.93 -13.85
C LEU A 197 7.62 5.83 -14.00
N PHE A 198 7.22 4.65 -14.46
CA PHE A 198 8.05 3.45 -14.54
C PHE A 198 8.00 2.80 -15.93
N PRO A 199 8.56 3.45 -16.96
CA PRO A 199 8.48 2.93 -18.34
C PRO A 199 9.08 1.52 -18.48
N ALA A 200 10.10 1.20 -17.67
CA ALA A 200 10.77 -0.11 -17.68
C ALA A 200 9.86 -1.27 -17.22
N LEU A 201 8.80 -0.99 -16.46
CA LEU A 201 7.87 -2.04 -16.02
C LEU A 201 6.94 -2.53 -17.12
N SER A 202 6.78 -1.76 -18.22
CA SER A 202 5.94 -2.11 -19.38
C SER A 202 4.59 -2.72 -18.97
N LEU A 203 3.95 -2.13 -17.96
CA LEU A 203 2.67 -2.60 -17.45
C LEU A 203 1.64 -2.46 -18.56
N SER A 204 1.28 -3.56 -19.23
CA SER A 204 0.30 -3.49 -20.31
C SER A 204 -1.06 -3.12 -19.74
N THR A 205 -1.60 -1.99 -20.19
CA THR A 205 -2.93 -1.50 -19.81
C THR A 205 -4.04 -2.52 -20.12
N SER A 206 -3.77 -3.45 -21.04
CA SER A 206 -4.67 -4.53 -21.44
C SER A 206 -4.52 -5.82 -20.63
N GLU A 207 -3.33 -6.13 -20.07
CA GLU A 207 -3.13 -7.36 -19.29
C GLU A 207 -3.62 -7.23 -17.86
N ILE A 208 -3.50 -6.05 -17.23
CA ILE A 208 -4.12 -5.78 -15.93
C ILE A 208 -5.64 -5.95 -16.04
N SER A 209 -6.27 -5.44 -17.13
CA SER A 209 -7.72 -5.60 -17.35
C SER A 209 -8.11 -7.02 -17.80
N ARG A 210 -7.28 -7.70 -18.59
CA ARG A 210 -7.59 -9.06 -19.13
C ARG A 210 -7.30 -10.17 -18.13
N LYS A 211 -6.30 -10.04 -17.26
CA LYS A 211 -6.09 -10.98 -16.13
C LYS A 211 -7.24 -10.92 -15.13
N ILE A 212 -7.87 -9.74 -14.95
CA ILE A 212 -9.06 -9.58 -14.12
C ILE A 212 -10.30 -10.28 -14.71
N GLN A 213 -10.42 -10.36 -16.05
CA GLN A 213 -11.59 -10.96 -16.74
C GLN A 213 -11.45 -12.46 -16.99
N ARG A 214 -10.25 -13.04 -16.99
CA ARG A 214 -10.02 -14.47 -17.19
C ARG A 214 -9.79 -15.19 -15.88
N GLY A 215 -10.83 -15.63 -15.21
CA GLY A 215 -10.64 -16.71 -14.24
C GLY A 215 -11.51 -16.62 -13.01
N LYS A 216 -12.57 -17.38 -13.02
CA LYS A 216 -13.13 -18.01 -11.82
C LYS A 216 -11.97 -18.71 -11.09
N HIS A 217 -11.75 -18.34 -9.80
CA HIS A 217 -10.94 -19.11 -8.83
C HIS A 217 -9.42 -19.23 -9.07
N THR A 218 -8.68 -18.13 -9.34
CA THR A 218 -7.24 -18.13 -9.08
C THR A 218 -6.90 -17.12 -8.01
N THR A 219 -6.22 -17.58 -6.97
CA THR A 219 -5.66 -16.76 -5.88
C THR A 219 -4.90 -15.59 -6.51
N ARG A 220 -5.33 -14.35 -6.25
CA ARG A 220 -4.70 -13.13 -6.78
C ARG A 220 -3.29 -13.04 -6.21
N LYS A 221 -2.28 -13.20 -7.04
CA LYS A 221 -0.88 -13.15 -6.66
C LYS A 221 -0.46 -11.70 -6.52
N VAL A 222 0.25 -11.40 -5.44
CA VAL A 222 1.00 -10.15 -5.30
C VAL A 222 2.36 -10.35 -5.93
N GLU A 223 2.76 -9.41 -6.77
CA GLU A 223 4.08 -9.36 -7.39
C GLU A 223 4.71 -8.01 -7.10
N ILE A 224 5.99 -8.01 -6.72
CA ILE A 224 6.74 -6.82 -6.38
C ILE A 224 7.83 -6.61 -7.43
N PHE A 225 7.84 -5.43 -8.02
CA PHE A 225 8.80 -5.02 -9.01
C PHE A 225 9.89 -4.14 -8.39
N PRO A 226 11.16 -4.52 -8.54
CA PRO A 226 12.27 -3.67 -8.15
C PRO A 226 12.40 -2.48 -9.11
N ILE A 227 12.60 -1.30 -8.56
CA ILE A 227 12.86 -0.05 -9.27
C ILE A 227 14.28 0.37 -8.93
N VAL A 228 15.18 0.23 -9.88
CA VAL A 228 16.60 0.61 -9.72
C VAL A 228 16.76 2.07 -10.07
N PHE A 229 17.32 2.87 -9.17
CA PHE A 229 17.61 4.28 -9.37
C PHE A 229 19.09 4.44 -9.75
N GLU A 230 19.38 5.39 -10.63
CA GLU A 230 20.74 5.76 -11.03
C GLU A 230 21.60 4.59 -11.55
N ASN A 231 20.96 3.52 -12.06
CA ASN A 231 21.61 2.27 -12.49
C ASN A 231 22.43 1.58 -11.38
N ASP A 232 22.16 1.89 -10.11
CA ASP A 232 22.78 1.25 -8.96
C ASP A 232 21.83 0.17 -8.38
N PRO A 233 22.15 -1.13 -8.47
CA PRO A 233 21.34 -2.21 -7.92
C PRO A 233 21.10 -2.12 -6.40
N GLN A 234 21.97 -1.42 -5.67
CA GLN A 234 21.83 -1.18 -4.24
C GLN A 234 20.86 -0.02 -3.96
N ASN A 235 20.74 0.95 -4.89
CA ASN A 235 19.77 2.04 -4.83
C ASN A 235 18.44 1.59 -5.46
N CYS A 236 17.77 0.64 -4.81
CA CYS A 236 16.57 -0.02 -5.30
C CYS A 236 15.38 0.23 -4.38
N GLY A 237 14.27 0.71 -4.94
CA GLY A 237 12.95 0.72 -4.31
C GLY A 237 12.05 -0.38 -4.89
N TYR A 238 10.83 -0.47 -4.41
CA TYR A 238 9.92 -1.55 -4.79
C TYR A 238 8.51 -1.03 -5.01
N ILE A 239 7.86 -1.53 -6.06
CA ILE A 239 6.43 -1.27 -6.34
C ILE A 239 5.69 -2.61 -6.33
N ALA A 240 4.66 -2.72 -5.51
CA ALA A 240 3.77 -3.87 -5.51
C ALA A 240 2.64 -3.69 -6.54
N ASP A 241 2.51 -4.67 -7.46
CA ASP A 241 1.27 -4.84 -8.22
C ASP A 241 0.28 -5.61 -7.35
N THR A 242 -0.75 -4.92 -6.94
CA THR A 242 -1.75 -5.42 -6.01
C THR A 242 -3.13 -5.34 -6.64
N PRO A 243 -3.47 -6.29 -7.52
CA PRO A 243 -4.81 -6.36 -8.06
C PRO A 243 -5.80 -6.59 -6.92
N GLY A 244 -6.67 -5.60 -6.67
CA GLY A 244 -7.72 -5.68 -5.65
C GLY A 244 -7.61 -4.70 -4.48
N PHE A 245 -6.60 -3.84 -4.40
CA PHE A 245 -6.61 -2.72 -3.43
C PHE A 245 -7.82 -1.79 -3.60
N SER A 246 -8.42 -1.76 -4.79
CA SER A 246 -9.65 -1.01 -5.07
C SER A 246 -10.92 -1.61 -4.44
N MET A 247 -10.85 -2.84 -3.93
CA MET A 247 -12.00 -3.61 -3.42
C MET A 247 -11.77 -4.10 -1.98
N LEU A 248 -11.09 -3.29 -1.16
CA LEU A 248 -10.99 -3.57 0.27
C LEU A 248 -12.37 -3.43 0.90
N ASP A 249 -12.87 -4.53 1.40
CA ASP A 249 -14.22 -4.66 1.94
C ASP A 249 -14.14 -4.72 3.47
N PHE A 250 -14.50 -3.63 4.12
CA PHE A 250 -14.54 -3.56 5.58
C PHE A 250 -15.51 -4.58 6.19
N GLU A 251 -16.56 -4.94 5.44
CA GLU A 251 -17.56 -5.87 5.95
C GLU A 251 -17.01 -7.29 6.06
N ARG A 252 -16.04 -7.63 5.18
CA ARG A 252 -15.48 -8.98 5.09
C ARG A 252 -14.17 -9.18 5.84
N PHE A 253 -13.47 -8.10 6.23
CA PHE A 253 -12.14 -8.22 6.83
C PHE A 253 -12.03 -7.38 8.09
N ASP A 254 -11.45 -7.99 9.13
CA ASP A 254 -11.13 -7.34 10.38
C ASP A 254 -9.83 -6.54 10.21
N PHE A 255 -9.96 -5.28 9.73
CA PHE A 255 -8.83 -4.36 9.69
C PHE A 255 -8.64 -3.71 11.06
N PHE A 256 -9.70 -3.19 11.66
CA PHE A 256 -9.73 -2.53 12.96
C PHE A 256 -11.18 -2.39 13.46
N GLU A 257 -11.33 -2.08 14.75
CA GLU A 257 -12.63 -1.88 15.39
C GLU A 257 -13.14 -0.44 15.15
N LYS A 258 -14.44 -0.20 15.37
CA LYS A 258 -15.02 1.13 15.18
C LYS A 258 -14.42 2.19 16.11
N GLU A 259 -13.95 1.78 17.28
CA GLU A 259 -13.26 2.63 18.25
C GLU A 259 -11.91 3.13 17.75
N ASP A 260 -11.26 2.37 16.87
CA ASP A 260 -9.95 2.71 16.31
C ASP A 260 -10.08 3.72 15.17
N LEU A 261 -11.24 3.80 14.50
CA LEU A 261 -11.46 4.63 13.32
C LEU A 261 -11.11 6.10 13.55
N VAL A 262 -11.41 6.65 14.73
CA VAL A 262 -11.13 8.04 15.07
C VAL A 262 -9.64 8.37 15.02
N TYR A 263 -8.77 7.42 15.34
CA TYR A 263 -7.31 7.59 15.33
C TYR A 263 -6.72 7.55 13.93
N THR A 264 -7.46 7.03 12.94
CA THR A 264 -7.04 6.99 11.54
C THR A 264 -7.33 8.29 10.78
N MET A 265 -8.02 9.25 11.42
CA MET A 265 -8.33 10.57 10.86
C MET A 265 -7.32 11.58 11.42
N ARG A 266 -6.30 11.98 10.63
CA ARG A 266 -5.21 12.87 11.10
C ARG A 266 -5.74 14.18 11.66
N GLU A 267 -6.71 14.77 10.98
CA GLU A 267 -7.34 16.03 11.33
C GLU A 267 -8.18 15.97 12.60
N PHE A 268 -8.54 14.77 13.08
CA PHE A 268 -9.29 14.59 14.33
C PHE A 268 -8.36 14.52 15.56
N ARG A 269 -7.10 14.12 15.38
CA ARG A 269 -6.14 13.89 16.47
C ARG A 269 -6.04 15.03 17.48
N PRO A 270 -6.03 16.32 17.09
CA PRO A 270 -5.98 17.43 18.05
C PRO A 270 -7.19 17.52 18.96
N TYR A 271 -8.31 16.89 18.62
CA TYR A 271 -9.60 17.01 19.32
C TYR A 271 -9.99 15.73 20.09
N ILE A 272 -9.23 14.65 19.94
CA ILE A 272 -9.47 13.39 20.65
C ILE A 272 -9.32 13.63 22.15
N ASN A 273 -10.22 13.01 22.95
CA ASN A 273 -10.29 13.14 24.41
C ASN A 273 -10.73 14.54 24.92
N GLN A 274 -11.19 15.46 24.05
CA GLN A 274 -11.70 16.77 24.45
C GLN A 274 -13.23 16.83 24.45
N CYS A 275 -13.91 15.72 24.19
CA CYS A 275 -15.36 15.64 24.18
C CYS A 275 -15.94 15.63 25.61
N LYS A 276 -17.18 16.12 25.75
CA LYS A 276 -17.94 16.06 27.00
C LYS A 276 -18.12 14.62 27.52
N TYR A 277 -18.23 13.65 26.62
CA TYR A 277 -18.48 12.24 26.96
C TYR A 277 -17.25 11.39 26.60
N THR A 278 -16.83 10.51 27.51
CA THR A 278 -15.68 9.61 27.33
C THR A 278 -15.88 8.56 26.23
N LYS A 279 -17.14 8.18 25.95
CA LYS A 279 -17.50 7.24 24.88
C LYS A 279 -18.22 7.95 23.74
N CYS A 280 -17.67 9.08 23.30
CA CYS A 280 -18.22 9.85 22.19
C CYS A 280 -17.99 9.10 20.87
N SER A 281 -19.04 8.93 20.07
CA SER A 281 -18.91 8.34 18.73
C SER A 281 -18.45 9.36 17.68
N HIS A 282 -18.42 10.64 18.03
CA HIS A 282 -18.04 11.77 17.17
C HIS A 282 -18.94 11.97 15.94
N THR A 283 -20.13 11.35 15.94
CA THR A 283 -21.05 11.41 14.80
C THR A 283 -22.13 12.48 14.97
N LYS A 284 -22.70 12.64 16.17
CA LYS A 284 -23.83 13.57 16.42
C LYS A 284 -23.96 14.11 17.85
N GLU A 285 -23.05 13.75 18.76
CA GLU A 285 -23.18 14.07 20.17
C GLU A 285 -22.98 15.56 20.45
N ASP A 286 -23.85 16.13 21.28
CA ASP A 286 -23.66 17.45 21.82
C ASP A 286 -22.43 17.51 22.73
N GLY A 287 -21.61 18.57 22.57
CA GLY A 287 -20.35 18.71 23.29
C GLY A 287 -19.22 17.83 22.75
N CYS A 288 -19.36 17.34 21.51
CA CYS A 288 -18.26 16.70 20.79
C CYS A 288 -17.28 17.73 20.26
N ALA A 289 -16.00 17.61 20.62
CA ALA A 289 -14.94 18.53 20.18
C ALA A 289 -14.69 18.44 18.66
N ILE A 290 -14.83 17.26 18.05
CA ILE A 290 -14.69 17.05 16.60
C ILE A 290 -15.83 17.74 15.86
N ILE A 291 -17.08 17.64 16.32
CA ILE A 291 -18.21 18.35 15.72
C ILE A 291 -18.07 19.87 15.89
N ALA A 292 -17.53 20.34 17.01
CA ALA A 292 -17.22 21.76 17.18
C ALA A 292 -16.17 22.23 16.16
N ALA A 293 -15.08 21.49 16.00
CA ALA A 293 -14.05 21.77 15.01
C ALA A 293 -14.59 21.72 13.55
N LEU A 294 -15.53 20.81 13.26
CA LEU A 294 -16.22 20.79 11.97
C LEU A 294 -17.06 22.06 11.73
N LYS A 295 -17.78 22.53 12.75
CA LYS A 295 -18.57 23.78 12.66
C LYS A 295 -17.68 25.00 12.48
N ASP A 296 -16.49 24.99 13.08
CA ASP A 296 -15.47 26.04 12.96
C ASP A 296 -14.72 25.98 11.61
N GLY A 297 -15.00 24.99 10.73
CA GLY A 297 -14.31 24.82 9.44
C GLY A 297 -12.89 24.29 9.54
N LYS A 298 -12.47 23.76 10.70
CA LYS A 298 -11.15 23.14 10.92
C LYS A 298 -11.08 21.71 10.44
N ILE A 299 -12.22 21.08 10.22
CA ILE A 299 -12.38 19.74 9.66
C ILE A 299 -13.27 19.84 8.43
N GLU A 300 -12.85 19.21 7.35
CA GLU A 300 -13.61 19.19 6.10
C GLU A 300 -14.91 18.37 6.25
N LYS A 301 -16.01 18.91 5.73
CA LYS A 301 -17.34 18.27 5.84
C LYS A 301 -17.35 16.87 5.22
N THR A 302 -16.74 16.72 4.06
CA THR A 302 -16.65 15.44 3.34
C THR A 302 -15.92 14.39 4.15
N ARG A 303 -14.86 14.78 4.84
CA ARG A 303 -14.06 13.88 5.69
C ARG A 303 -14.85 13.41 6.91
N HIS A 304 -15.55 14.32 7.58
CA HIS A 304 -16.43 13.93 8.69
C HIS A 304 -17.60 13.07 8.22
N GLN A 305 -18.18 13.36 7.05
CA GLN A 305 -19.22 12.52 6.46
C GLN A 305 -18.69 11.09 6.18
N SER A 306 -17.54 10.96 5.55
CA SER A 306 -16.91 9.66 5.32
C SER A 306 -16.65 8.92 6.64
N PHE A 307 -16.18 9.63 7.68
CA PHE A 307 -16.02 9.04 9.01
C PHE A 307 -17.32 8.45 9.53
N CYS A 308 -18.44 9.20 9.46
CA CYS A 308 -19.75 8.72 9.91
C CYS A 308 -20.20 7.47 9.12
N GLU A 309 -20.05 7.49 7.79
CA GLU A 309 -20.39 6.34 6.93
C GLU A 309 -19.56 5.09 7.30
N LEU A 310 -18.25 5.25 7.48
CA LEU A 310 -17.36 4.15 7.88
C LEU A 310 -17.65 3.66 9.30
N TYR A 311 -17.94 4.56 10.24
CA TYR A 311 -18.32 4.22 11.61
C TYR A 311 -19.60 3.37 11.65
N ASP A 312 -20.62 3.75 10.86
CA ASP A 312 -21.88 3.00 10.78
C ASP A 312 -21.67 1.60 10.20
N VAL A 313 -20.82 1.44 9.18
CA VAL A 313 -20.44 0.12 8.63
C VAL A 313 -19.78 -0.74 9.71
N LEU A 314 -18.79 -0.20 10.44
CA LEU A 314 -18.10 -0.93 11.49
C LEU A 314 -18.99 -1.25 12.69
N LYS A 315 -19.96 -0.39 13.01
CA LYS A 315 -20.90 -0.59 14.11
C LYS A 315 -21.84 -1.78 13.91
N VAL A 316 -22.24 -2.04 12.66
CA VAL A 316 -23.16 -3.14 12.30
C VAL A 316 -22.40 -4.46 12.11
N LYS A 317 -21.07 -4.40 12.01
CA LYS A 317 -20.23 -5.58 11.82
C LYS A 317 -20.39 -6.56 12.99
N THR A 318 -20.96 -7.72 12.74
CA THR A 318 -20.98 -8.83 13.70
C THR A 318 -19.62 -9.51 13.71
N LYS A 319 -19.02 -9.68 14.90
CA LYS A 319 -17.84 -10.53 15.06
C LYS A 319 -18.24 -11.97 14.71
N TRP A 320 -17.56 -12.54 13.73
CA TRP A 320 -17.69 -13.95 13.35
C TRP A 320 -16.69 -14.79 14.15
#